data_66d11ef64f529bea101900990da81749
#
_entry.id   66d11ef64f529bea101900990da81749
#
_cell.length_a   1.000
_cell.length_b   1.000
_cell.length_c   1.000
_cell.angle_alpha   90.00
_cell.angle_beta   90.00
_cell.angle_gamma   90.00
#
_symmetry.space_group_name_H-M   'P 1'
#
loop_
_entity.id
_entity.type
_entity.pdbx_description
1 polymer ?
#
loop_
_entity_poly.entity_id
_entity_poly.type
_entity_poly.pdbx_seq_one_letter_code
_entity_poly.pdbx_strand_id
1 'polypeptide(L)'
;RYGRRQRQMCIRDSNKGIKKVKTDMADSRNYANIYFDNVLIPVENILGSLETGGESVERILDIGRIAISAEMLGNAEAAFETTIDYLKQRKQFGVLIGTFQALQHRAAQMFCELELTKSSVMAASHGADENSNELQRLSSLAKTVAGETLHLVSNEAIQMHGGIGVTDEYDVGFYLKRSRVIENIFGNSIFHTERYANLTGF
;
A
#
# COMPACT_ATOMS: atom_id res chain seq x y z
N ARG A 1 26.90 -8.87 12.23
CA ARG A 1 27.46 -8.04 11.12
C ARG A 1 26.40 -7.19 10.38
N TYR A 2 25.32 -6.82 11.05
CA TYR A 2 24.27 -5.96 10.51
C TYR A 2 24.55 -4.45 10.67
N GLY A 3 25.63 -4.07 11.34
CA GLY A 3 25.92 -2.68 11.71
C GLY A 3 26.50 -1.78 10.62
N ARG A 4 26.82 -2.25 9.42
CA ARG A 4 27.49 -1.43 8.40
C ARG A 4 26.55 -0.71 7.43
N ARG A 5 25.31 -1.14 7.24
CA ARG A 5 24.36 -0.48 6.32
C ARG A 5 23.67 0.76 6.91
N GLN A 6 23.66 0.90 8.23
CA GLN A 6 23.08 2.07 8.90
C GLN A 6 23.98 3.32 8.91
N ARG A 7 25.20 3.22 8.40
CA ARG A 7 26.19 4.34 8.43
C ARG A 7 26.02 5.37 7.33
N GLN A 8 25.12 5.16 6.39
CA GLN A 8 24.95 6.05 5.22
C GLN A 8 23.74 6.98 5.30
N MET A 9 22.95 6.93 6.35
CA MET A 9 21.90 7.94 6.57
C MET A 9 22.49 9.18 7.24
N CYS A 10 22.20 10.35 6.68
CA CYS A 10 22.66 11.66 7.19
C CYS A 10 22.19 11.95 8.62
N ILE A 11 21.14 11.28 9.09
CA ILE A 11 20.67 11.32 10.48
C ILE A 11 21.17 10.04 11.15
N ARG A 12 22.23 10.16 11.96
CA ARG A 12 22.69 9.03 12.76
C ARG A 12 21.72 8.79 13.92
N ASP A 13 21.39 7.53 14.14
CA ASP A 13 20.56 7.07 15.27
C ASP A 13 21.06 7.54 16.65
N SER A 14 22.30 7.97 16.74
CA SER A 14 22.99 8.43 17.93
C SER A 14 23.02 9.95 18.11
N ASN A 15 22.41 10.74 17.21
CA ASN A 15 22.38 12.20 17.40
C ASN A 15 21.57 12.56 18.64
N LYS A 16 22.10 13.49 19.45
CA LYS A 16 21.35 14.09 20.55
C LYS A 16 20.09 14.75 20.00
N GLY A 17 18.97 14.58 20.68
CA GLY A 17 17.69 15.14 20.26
C GLY A 17 16.83 14.22 19.37
N ILE A 18 17.26 13.00 19.05
CA ILE A 18 16.44 12.02 18.34
C ILE A 18 15.90 10.98 19.30
N LYS A 19 14.56 10.87 19.38
CA LYS A 19 13.87 9.83 20.15
C LYS A 19 13.10 8.93 19.20
N LYS A 20 13.33 7.61 19.30
CA LYS A 20 12.59 6.58 18.54
C LYS A 20 11.66 5.85 19.48
N VAL A 21 10.42 5.69 19.07
CA VAL A 21 9.41 4.89 19.76
C VAL A 21 8.93 3.80 18.81
N LYS A 22 9.26 2.55 19.08
CA LYS A 22 8.80 1.41 18.29
C LYS A 22 7.29 1.34 18.30
N THR A 23 6.71 1.04 17.14
CA THR A 23 5.27 0.81 16.96
C THR A 23 5.07 -0.60 16.44
N ASP A 24 4.25 -1.39 17.14
CA ASP A 24 3.87 -2.72 16.69
C ASP A 24 2.68 -2.62 15.74
N MET A 25 2.82 -3.24 14.56
CA MET A 25 1.85 -3.20 13.48
C MET A 25 1.25 -4.58 13.25
N ALA A 26 0.02 -4.63 12.70
CA ALA A 26 -0.72 -5.86 12.48
C ALA A 26 -0.02 -6.83 11.51
N ASP A 27 0.84 -6.32 10.62
CA ASP A 27 1.63 -7.10 9.66
C ASP A 27 3.00 -7.53 10.19
N SER A 28 3.27 -7.31 11.48
CA SER A 28 4.52 -7.65 12.17
C SER A 28 5.78 -7.00 11.59
N ARG A 29 5.68 -5.99 10.73
CA ARG A 29 6.82 -5.22 10.23
C ARG A 29 7.31 -4.20 11.26
N ASN A 30 8.57 -3.81 11.16
CA ASN A 30 9.18 -2.86 12.07
C ASN A 30 8.86 -1.42 11.67
N TYR A 31 8.11 -0.73 12.53
CA TYR A 31 7.81 0.70 12.42
C TYR A 31 8.26 1.44 13.68
N ALA A 32 8.49 2.73 13.55
CA ALA A 32 8.80 3.58 14.69
C ALA A 32 8.34 5.02 14.42
N ASN A 33 7.88 5.68 15.47
CA ASN A 33 7.74 7.13 15.49
C ASN A 33 9.09 7.74 15.85
N ILE A 34 9.51 8.74 15.08
CA ILE A 34 10.78 9.45 15.30
C ILE A 34 10.45 10.88 15.67
N TYR A 35 10.95 11.31 16.83
CA TYR A 35 10.79 12.67 17.33
C TYR A 35 12.15 13.37 17.25
N PHE A 36 12.14 14.62 16.76
CA PHE A 36 13.31 15.46 16.63
C PHE A 36 13.16 16.65 17.58
N ASP A 37 14.14 16.86 18.45
CA ASP A 37 14.18 17.97 19.37
C ASP A 37 15.55 18.63 19.32
N ASN A 38 15.62 19.85 18.81
CA ASN A 38 16.84 20.65 18.66
C ASN A 38 18.00 19.89 17.98
N VAL A 39 17.71 19.12 16.93
CA VAL A 39 18.72 18.35 16.18
C VAL A 39 19.48 19.31 15.26
N LEU A 40 20.78 19.43 15.49
CA LEU A 40 21.66 20.23 14.64
C LEU A 40 22.06 19.42 13.40
N ILE A 41 21.82 19.99 12.22
CA ILE A 41 22.20 19.41 10.93
C ILE A 41 23.20 20.36 10.25
N PRO A 42 24.40 19.89 9.88
CA PRO A 42 25.36 20.67 9.12
C PRO A 42 24.77 21.13 7.78
N VAL A 43 25.15 22.34 7.33
CA VAL A 43 24.62 22.94 6.09
C VAL A 43 24.95 22.07 4.86
N GLU A 44 26.08 21.42 4.85
CA GLU A 44 26.49 20.49 3.78
C GLU A 44 25.59 19.27 3.64
N ASN A 45 24.73 18.99 4.61
CA ASN A 45 23.75 17.88 4.58
C ASN A 45 22.38 18.32 4.06
N ILE A 46 22.22 19.56 3.63
CA ILE A 46 20.99 20.04 3.01
C ILE A 46 20.90 19.48 1.59
N LEU A 47 19.82 18.78 1.29
CA LEU A 47 19.51 18.30 -0.05
C LEU A 47 18.69 19.37 -0.79
N GLY A 48 19.27 19.95 -1.83
CA GLY A 48 18.65 21.06 -2.57
C GLY A 48 18.78 22.40 -1.85
N SER A 49 17.67 23.13 -1.71
CA SER A 49 17.60 24.40 -0.99
C SER A 49 16.51 24.38 0.08
N LEU A 50 16.60 25.30 1.05
CA LEU A 50 15.56 25.46 2.07
C LEU A 50 14.23 25.92 1.48
N GLU A 51 14.26 26.63 0.35
CA GLU A 51 13.08 27.19 -0.32
C GLU A 51 12.31 26.12 -1.10
N THR A 52 13.00 25.17 -1.74
CA THR A 52 12.40 24.11 -2.59
C THR A 52 12.25 22.77 -1.88
N GLY A 53 12.64 22.69 -0.61
CA GLY A 53 12.61 21.43 0.16
C GLY A 53 11.22 20.79 0.24
N GLY A 54 10.16 21.61 0.37
CA GLY A 54 8.78 21.13 0.42
C GLY A 54 8.34 20.43 -0.87
N GLU A 55 8.66 21.02 -2.04
CA GLU A 55 8.35 20.43 -3.35
C GLU A 55 9.10 19.12 -3.57
N SER A 56 10.37 19.06 -3.15
CA SER A 56 11.19 17.85 -3.23
C SER A 56 10.62 16.72 -2.38
N VAL A 57 10.14 17.04 -1.17
CA VAL A 57 9.50 16.06 -0.27
C VAL A 57 8.19 15.56 -0.88
N GLU A 58 7.32 16.45 -1.40
CA GLU A 58 6.06 16.03 -2.03
C GLU A 58 6.32 15.12 -3.23
N ARG A 59 7.31 15.40 -4.06
CA ARG A 59 7.69 14.54 -5.17
C ARG A 59 8.14 13.15 -4.68
N ILE A 60 8.96 13.08 -3.64
CA ILE A 60 9.39 11.80 -3.04
C ILE A 60 8.17 11.03 -2.51
N LEU A 61 7.24 11.73 -1.86
CA LEU A 61 6.01 11.13 -1.36
C LEU A 61 5.12 10.61 -2.49
N ASP A 62 5.03 11.31 -3.63
CA ASP A 62 4.26 10.85 -4.78
C ASP A 62 4.85 9.56 -5.39
N ILE A 63 6.17 9.49 -5.52
CA ILE A 63 6.85 8.24 -5.92
C ILE A 63 6.60 7.12 -4.88
N GLY A 64 6.65 7.45 -3.60
CA GLY A 64 6.32 6.49 -2.52
C GLY A 64 4.86 6.00 -2.59
N ARG A 65 3.91 6.87 -2.91
CA ARG A 65 2.49 6.54 -3.11
C ARG A 65 2.29 5.58 -4.29
N ILE A 66 3.00 5.80 -5.40
CA ILE A 66 2.97 4.91 -6.56
C ILE A 66 3.57 3.54 -6.22
N ALA A 67 4.72 3.51 -5.57
CA ALA A 67 5.38 2.27 -5.17
C ALA A 67 4.51 1.43 -4.22
N ILE A 68 3.87 2.07 -3.22
CA ILE A 68 2.96 1.36 -2.31
C ILE A 68 1.67 0.92 -3.01
N SER A 69 1.18 1.65 -4.02
CA SER A 69 0.03 1.26 -4.83
C SER A 69 0.34 0.01 -5.66
N ALA A 70 1.55 -0.10 -6.20
CA ALA A 70 2.00 -1.31 -6.88
C ALA A 70 2.11 -2.51 -5.90
N GLU A 71 2.60 -2.30 -4.66
CA GLU A 71 2.58 -3.33 -3.63
C GLU A 71 1.14 -3.76 -3.28
N MET A 72 0.20 -2.80 -3.19
CA MET A 72 -1.22 -3.08 -2.92
C MET A 72 -1.83 -3.93 -4.03
N LEU A 73 -1.58 -3.59 -5.30
CA LEU A 73 -2.04 -4.35 -6.45
C LEU A 73 -1.52 -5.79 -6.40
N GLY A 74 -0.22 -5.98 -6.22
CA GLY A 74 0.38 -7.32 -6.15
C GLY A 74 -0.14 -8.17 -4.99
N ASN A 75 -0.41 -7.55 -3.82
CA ASN A 75 -1.05 -8.25 -2.70
C ASN A 75 -2.50 -8.64 -3.02
N ALA A 76 -3.25 -7.76 -3.70
CA ALA A 76 -4.63 -8.04 -4.09
C ALA A 76 -4.69 -9.15 -5.17
N GLU A 77 -3.82 -9.11 -6.19
CA GLU A 77 -3.71 -10.16 -7.21
C GLU A 77 -3.41 -11.53 -6.56
N ALA A 78 -2.41 -11.60 -5.68
CA ALA A 78 -2.04 -12.85 -5.02
C ALA A 78 -3.17 -13.40 -4.12
N ALA A 79 -3.86 -12.52 -3.38
CA ALA A 79 -5.03 -12.90 -2.58
C ALA A 79 -6.18 -13.42 -3.45
N PHE A 80 -6.42 -12.76 -4.59
CA PHE A 80 -7.42 -13.18 -5.57
C PHE A 80 -7.10 -14.55 -6.16
N GLU A 81 -5.89 -14.76 -6.69
CA GLU A 81 -5.46 -16.03 -7.27
C GLU A 81 -5.59 -17.18 -6.27
N THR A 82 -5.10 -16.99 -5.04
CA THR A 82 -5.23 -17.96 -3.94
C THR A 82 -6.70 -18.31 -3.68
N THR A 83 -7.58 -17.30 -3.72
CA THR A 83 -9.02 -17.48 -3.49
C THR A 83 -9.68 -18.24 -4.64
N ILE A 84 -9.36 -17.90 -5.90
CA ILE A 84 -9.89 -18.61 -7.07
C ILE A 84 -9.47 -20.08 -7.07
N ASP A 85 -8.23 -20.36 -6.70
CA ASP A 85 -7.74 -21.75 -6.62
C ASP A 85 -8.44 -22.53 -5.51
N TYR A 86 -8.72 -21.91 -4.37
CA TYR A 86 -9.51 -22.50 -3.31
C TYR A 86 -10.94 -22.82 -3.77
N LEU A 87 -11.62 -21.88 -4.45
CA LEU A 87 -12.97 -22.09 -4.97
C LEU A 87 -13.07 -23.25 -5.97
N LYS A 88 -12.00 -23.48 -6.75
CA LYS A 88 -11.90 -24.58 -7.73
C LYS A 88 -11.65 -25.94 -7.10
N GLN A 89 -11.22 -25.99 -5.85
CA GLN A 89 -10.82 -27.23 -5.18
C GLN A 89 -11.78 -27.64 -4.06
N ARG A 90 -12.33 -26.67 -3.34
CA ARG A 90 -13.17 -26.90 -2.16
C ARG A 90 -14.54 -27.43 -2.54
N LYS A 91 -14.94 -28.55 -1.91
CA LYS A 91 -16.27 -29.13 -2.05
C LYS A 91 -17.11 -28.86 -0.82
N GLN A 92 -18.35 -28.41 -1.02
CA GLN A 92 -19.41 -28.33 -0.01
C GLN A 92 -20.74 -28.63 -0.70
N PHE A 93 -21.70 -29.17 0.06
CA PHE A 93 -23.02 -29.54 -0.47
C PHE A 93 -22.95 -30.47 -1.70
N GLY A 94 -21.92 -31.31 -1.77
CA GLY A 94 -21.74 -32.31 -2.86
C GLY A 94 -21.12 -31.74 -4.15
N VAL A 95 -20.86 -30.45 -4.24
CA VAL A 95 -20.29 -29.80 -5.44
C VAL A 95 -19.07 -28.92 -5.09
N LEU A 96 -18.31 -28.51 -6.12
CA LEU A 96 -17.28 -27.49 -5.96
C LEU A 96 -17.93 -26.14 -5.64
N ILE A 97 -17.44 -25.44 -4.62
CA ILE A 97 -18.05 -24.18 -4.20
C ILE A 97 -17.93 -23.08 -5.26
N GLY A 98 -16.93 -23.13 -6.13
CA GLY A 98 -16.80 -22.22 -7.29
C GLY A 98 -17.92 -22.33 -8.32
N THR A 99 -18.83 -23.32 -8.21
CA THR A 99 -20.03 -23.44 -9.07
C THR A 99 -21.20 -22.58 -8.57
N PHE A 100 -21.13 -22.04 -7.35
CA PHE A 100 -22.18 -21.16 -6.82
C PHE A 100 -22.10 -19.77 -7.44
N GLN A 101 -23.16 -19.31 -8.06
CA GLN A 101 -23.22 -17.99 -8.72
C GLN A 101 -22.85 -16.85 -7.78
N ALA A 102 -23.27 -16.89 -6.51
CA ALA A 102 -22.94 -15.85 -5.55
C ALA A 102 -21.42 -15.64 -5.39
N LEU A 103 -20.62 -16.73 -5.42
CA LEU A 103 -19.16 -16.65 -5.36
C LEU A 103 -18.57 -16.22 -6.71
N GLN A 104 -19.14 -16.67 -7.82
CA GLN A 104 -18.71 -16.27 -9.17
C GLN A 104 -18.89 -14.77 -9.40
N HIS A 105 -20.02 -14.18 -8.97
CA HIS A 105 -20.27 -12.75 -9.10
C HIS A 105 -19.31 -11.92 -8.28
N ARG A 106 -19.00 -12.34 -7.04
CA ARG A 106 -18.01 -11.68 -6.19
C ARG A 106 -16.61 -11.79 -6.78
N ALA A 107 -16.24 -12.95 -7.32
CA ALA A 107 -14.95 -13.14 -8.01
C ALA A 107 -14.86 -12.26 -9.27
N ALA A 108 -15.92 -12.15 -10.05
CA ALA A 108 -15.96 -11.27 -11.22
C ALA A 108 -15.81 -9.79 -10.84
N GLN A 109 -16.45 -9.35 -9.76
CA GLN A 109 -16.28 -8.00 -9.24
C GLN A 109 -14.83 -7.73 -8.84
N MET A 110 -14.21 -8.63 -8.05
CA MET A 110 -12.81 -8.50 -7.67
C MET A 110 -11.89 -8.41 -8.89
N PHE A 111 -12.13 -9.22 -9.91
CA PHE A 111 -11.36 -9.20 -11.15
C PHE A 111 -11.47 -7.83 -11.87
N CYS A 112 -12.68 -7.28 -12.00
CA CYS A 112 -12.86 -5.97 -12.60
C CYS A 112 -12.11 -4.86 -11.84
N GLU A 113 -12.19 -4.86 -10.52
CA GLU A 113 -11.49 -3.87 -9.68
C GLU A 113 -9.96 -4.02 -9.80
N LEU A 114 -9.44 -5.24 -9.90
CA LEU A 114 -8.01 -5.50 -10.13
C LEU A 114 -7.53 -4.93 -11.47
N GLU A 115 -8.28 -5.12 -12.55
CA GLU A 115 -7.92 -4.60 -13.88
C GLU A 115 -7.97 -3.05 -13.94
N LEU A 116 -8.95 -2.43 -13.28
CA LEU A 116 -9.00 -0.97 -13.13
C LEU A 116 -7.82 -0.45 -12.30
N THR A 117 -7.50 -1.12 -11.20
CA THR A 117 -6.36 -0.79 -10.35
C THR A 117 -5.05 -0.90 -11.11
N LYS A 118 -4.86 -1.97 -11.87
CA LYS A 118 -3.68 -2.18 -12.72
C LYS A 118 -3.49 -1.04 -13.70
N SER A 119 -4.56 -0.64 -14.38
CA SER A 119 -4.53 0.50 -15.31
C SER A 119 -4.13 1.81 -14.62
N SER A 120 -4.66 2.08 -13.42
CA SER A 120 -4.36 3.30 -12.66
C SER A 120 -2.92 3.32 -12.14
N VAL A 121 -2.41 2.19 -11.65
CA VAL A 121 -1.01 2.04 -11.18
C VAL A 121 -0.03 2.19 -12.35
N MET A 122 -0.33 1.59 -13.50
CA MET A 122 0.49 1.73 -14.71
C MET A 122 0.54 3.18 -15.20
N ALA A 123 -0.60 3.88 -15.23
CA ALA A 123 -0.65 5.29 -15.61
C ALA A 123 0.17 6.17 -14.67
N ALA A 124 0.09 5.92 -13.36
CA ALA A 124 0.87 6.65 -12.37
C ALA A 124 2.37 6.37 -12.49
N SER A 125 2.76 5.13 -12.72
CA SER A 125 4.16 4.73 -12.93
C SER A 125 4.75 5.39 -14.18
N HIS A 126 4.01 5.37 -15.28
CA HIS A 126 4.44 6.05 -16.52
C HIS A 126 4.56 7.58 -16.34
N GLY A 127 3.59 8.19 -15.63
CA GLY A 127 3.67 9.60 -15.28
C GLY A 127 4.89 9.97 -14.41
N ALA A 128 5.35 9.04 -13.58
CA ALA A 128 6.57 9.23 -12.80
C ALA A 128 7.84 9.19 -13.67
N ASP A 129 7.91 8.25 -14.62
CA ASP A 129 9.04 8.10 -15.53
C ASP A 129 9.17 9.29 -16.49
N GLU A 130 8.06 9.82 -16.96
CA GLU A 130 8.03 10.98 -17.86
C GLU A 130 8.11 12.34 -17.16
N ASN A 131 8.22 12.38 -15.83
CA ASN A 131 8.15 13.61 -15.04
C ASN A 131 6.89 14.45 -15.32
N SER A 132 5.75 13.78 -15.47
CA SER A 132 4.49 14.41 -15.83
C SER A 132 4.05 15.45 -14.81
N ASN A 133 3.48 16.56 -15.28
CA ASN A 133 2.81 17.56 -14.45
C ASN A 133 1.56 16.99 -13.73
N GLU A 134 1.05 15.86 -14.20
CA GLU A 134 -0.08 15.15 -13.63
C GLU A 134 0.30 14.17 -12.51
N LEU A 135 1.60 14.07 -12.16
CA LEU A 135 2.12 13.09 -11.21
C LEU A 135 1.35 13.08 -9.88
N GLN A 136 1.07 14.25 -9.33
CA GLN A 136 0.35 14.38 -8.05
C GLN A 136 -1.08 13.82 -8.14
N ARG A 137 -1.77 14.07 -9.24
CA ARG A 137 -3.12 13.59 -9.51
C ARG A 137 -3.12 12.08 -9.73
N LEU A 138 -2.21 11.59 -10.59
CA LEU A 138 -2.07 10.16 -10.89
C LEU A 138 -1.68 9.32 -9.68
N SER A 139 -0.75 9.83 -8.84
CA SER A 139 -0.36 9.16 -7.60
C SER A 139 -1.52 9.04 -6.61
N SER A 140 -2.36 10.08 -6.50
CA SER A 140 -3.54 10.07 -5.64
C SER A 140 -4.62 9.13 -6.16
N LEU A 141 -4.88 9.12 -7.47
CA LEU A 141 -5.80 8.18 -8.11
C LEU A 141 -5.38 6.73 -7.87
N ALA A 142 -4.12 6.40 -8.19
CA ALA A 142 -3.60 5.05 -8.00
C ALA A 142 -3.68 4.60 -6.54
N LYS A 143 -3.35 5.48 -5.59
CA LYS A 143 -3.38 5.16 -4.15
C LYS A 143 -4.80 4.94 -3.63
N THR A 144 -5.78 5.72 -4.11
CA THR A 144 -7.19 5.53 -3.75
C THR A 144 -7.69 4.18 -4.27
N VAL A 145 -7.60 3.96 -5.59
CA VAL A 145 -8.14 2.76 -6.23
C VAL A 145 -7.46 1.49 -5.72
N ALA A 146 -6.12 1.49 -5.59
CA ALA A 146 -5.38 0.34 -5.07
C ALA A 146 -5.72 0.03 -3.60
N GLY A 147 -5.94 1.07 -2.77
CA GLY A 147 -6.36 0.90 -1.38
C GLY A 147 -7.74 0.25 -1.26
N GLU A 148 -8.72 0.74 -2.01
CA GLU A 148 -10.09 0.22 -2.03
C GLU A 148 -10.16 -1.21 -2.58
N THR A 149 -9.43 -1.48 -3.66
CA THR A 149 -9.37 -2.82 -4.27
C THR A 149 -8.71 -3.83 -3.33
N LEU A 150 -7.58 -3.49 -2.70
CA LEU A 150 -6.94 -4.39 -1.75
C LEU A 150 -7.83 -4.62 -0.52
N HIS A 151 -8.52 -3.59 -0.05
CA HIS A 151 -9.50 -3.73 1.03
C HIS A 151 -10.61 -4.71 0.64
N LEU A 152 -11.24 -4.54 -0.52
CA LEU A 152 -12.26 -5.43 -1.05
C LEU A 152 -11.73 -6.87 -1.15
N VAL A 153 -10.66 -7.08 -1.92
CA VAL A 153 -10.15 -8.40 -2.24
C VAL A 153 -9.68 -9.16 -1.00
N SER A 154 -8.99 -8.49 -0.06
CA SER A 154 -8.51 -9.15 1.15
C SER A 154 -9.66 -9.59 2.08
N ASN A 155 -10.75 -8.80 2.18
CA ASN A 155 -11.93 -9.20 2.95
C ASN A 155 -12.70 -10.34 2.26
N GLU A 156 -12.88 -10.24 0.92
CA GLU A 156 -13.54 -11.28 0.14
C GLU A 156 -12.78 -12.61 0.18
N ALA A 157 -11.43 -12.56 0.15
CA ALA A 157 -10.59 -13.74 0.28
C ALA A 157 -10.86 -14.47 1.60
N ILE A 158 -10.85 -13.77 2.73
CA ILE A 158 -11.21 -14.37 4.03
C ILE A 158 -12.61 -14.95 4.00
N GLN A 159 -13.60 -14.18 3.52
CA GLN A 159 -14.99 -14.62 3.48
C GLN A 159 -15.20 -15.86 2.62
N MET A 160 -14.55 -15.94 1.45
CA MET A 160 -14.70 -17.06 0.53
C MET A 160 -13.98 -18.32 1.00
N HIS A 161 -12.93 -18.20 1.82
CA HIS A 161 -12.31 -19.34 2.50
C HIS A 161 -13.14 -19.85 3.68
N GLY A 162 -14.03 -19.00 4.23
CA GLY A 162 -14.82 -19.31 5.42
C GLY A 162 -13.95 -19.49 6.67
N GLY A 163 -14.30 -20.41 7.55
CA GLY A 163 -13.60 -20.60 8.84
C GLY A 163 -12.09 -20.85 8.72
N ILE A 164 -11.62 -21.51 7.66
CA ILE A 164 -10.19 -21.76 7.46
C ILE A 164 -9.42 -20.48 7.10
N GLY A 165 -10.07 -19.49 6.49
CA GLY A 165 -9.45 -18.22 6.13
C GLY A 165 -9.01 -17.35 7.31
N VAL A 166 -9.50 -17.64 8.52
CA VAL A 166 -9.06 -16.95 9.75
C VAL A 166 -8.05 -17.76 10.57
N THR A 167 -7.61 -18.90 10.04
CA THR A 167 -6.58 -19.74 10.65
C THR A 167 -5.22 -19.48 10.01
N ASP A 168 -4.15 -20.01 10.62
CA ASP A 168 -2.80 -19.93 10.07
C ASP A 168 -2.51 -21.03 9.03
N GLU A 169 -3.53 -21.81 8.61
CA GLU A 169 -3.38 -22.83 7.57
C GLU A 169 -3.38 -22.26 6.15
N TYR A 170 -3.91 -21.04 5.98
CA TYR A 170 -3.96 -20.31 4.70
C TYR A 170 -3.40 -18.90 4.82
N ASP A 171 -2.62 -18.51 3.83
CA ASP A 171 -1.90 -17.23 3.79
C ASP A 171 -2.81 -16.00 3.58
N VAL A 172 -4.10 -16.20 3.28
CA VAL A 172 -5.05 -15.08 3.03
C VAL A 172 -5.14 -14.11 4.21
N GLY A 173 -4.91 -14.58 5.44
CA GLY A 173 -4.84 -13.75 6.63
C GLY A 173 -3.69 -12.74 6.61
N PHE A 174 -2.55 -13.07 5.97
CA PHE A 174 -1.41 -12.15 5.84
C PHE A 174 -1.73 -10.99 4.90
N TYR A 175 -2.44 -11.23 3.79
CA TYR A 175 -2.88 -10.17 2.88
C TYR A 175 -3.83 -9.20 3.58
N LEU A 176 -4.78 -9.69 4.39
CA LEU A 176 -5.67 -8.86 5.18
C LEU A 176 -4.91 -8.01 6.20
N LYS A 177 -4.00 -8.61 6.97
CA LYS A 177 -3.17 -7.87 7.96
C LYS A 177 -2.32 -6.80 7.26
N ARG A 178 -1.74 -7.12 6.12
CA ARG A 178 -0.96 -6.16 5.33
C ARG A 178 -1.83 -5.04 4.76
N SER A 179 -3.02 -5.35 4.25
CA SER A 179 -3.99 -4.36 3.77
C SER A 179 -4.24 -3.27 4.82
N ARG A 180 -4.54 -3.66 6.07
CA ARG A 180 -4.83 -2.71 7.17
C ARG A 180 -3.69 -1.75 7.47
N VAL A 181 -2.47 -2.16 7.20
CA VAL A 181 -1.29 -1.33 7.41
C VAL A 181 -1.02 -0.43 6.21
N ILE A 182 -0.92 -1.01 5.00
CA ILE A 182 -0.46 -0.25 3.84
C ILE A 182 -1.49 0.74 3.31
N GLU A 183 -2.78 0.53 3.55
CA GLU A 183 -3.81 1.49 3.16
C GLU A 183 -3.62 2.87 3.83
N ASN A 184 -2.97 2.91 5.01
CA ASN A 184 -2.70 4.15 5.74
C ASN A 184 -1.33 4.77 5.47
N ILE A 185 -0.39 4.04 4.83
CA ILE A 185 0.93 4.57 4.51
C ILE A 185 0.81 5.64 3.42
N PHE A 186 1.42 6.80 3.65
CA PHE A 186 1.38 7.99 2.77
C PHE A 186 -0.02 8.58 2.52
N GLY A 187 -0.98 8.29 3.38
CA GLY A 187 -2.38 8.72 3.29
C GLY A 187 -3.33 7.59 2.91
N ASN A 188 -4.55 7.63 3.45
CA ASN A 188 -5.61 6.67 3.14
C ASN A 188 -6.44 7.12 1.92
N SER A 189 -7.44 6.32 1.50
CA SER A 189 -8.30 6.65 0.35
C SER A 189 -9.03 7.97 0.52
N ILE A 190 -9.53 8.30 1.71
CA ILE A 190 -10.24 9.57 1.96
C ILE A 190 -9.31 10.76 1.70
N PHE A 191 -8.09 10.73 2.27
CA PHE A 191 -7.08 11.76 2.03
C PHE A 191 -6.77 11.93 0.54
N HIS A 192 -6.61 10.82 -0.19
CA HIS A 192 -6.24 10.87 -1.61
C HIS A 192 -7.40 11.25 -2.52
N THR A 193 -8.65 10.93 -2.16
CA THR A 193 -9.84 11.40 -2.86
C THR A 193 -9.97 12.91 -2.73
N GLU A 194 -9.81 13.44 -1.52
CA GLU A 194 -9.82 14.90 -1.27
C GLU A 194 -8.66 15.60 -1.99
N ARG A 195 -7.44 15.04 -1.92
CA ARG A 195 -6.29 15.58 -2.63
C ARG A 195 -6.50 15.60 -4.14
N TYR A 196 -7.07 14.54 -4.71
CA TYR A 196 -7.39 14.47 -6.13
C TYR A 196 -8.42 15.53 -6.52
N ALA A 197 -9.50 15.69 -5.75
CA ALA A 197 -10.53 16.68 -5.98
C ALA A 197 -9.94 18.10 -5.98
N ASN A 198 -9.14 18.44 -4.96
CA ASN A 198 -8.47 19.75 -4.88
C ASN A 198 -7.53 20.01 -6.06
N LEU A 199 -6.79 19.01 -6.54
CA LEU A 199 -5.90 19.13 -7.70
C LEU A 199 -6.65 19.27 -9.03
N THR A 200 -7.93 18.89 -9.08
CA THR A 200 -8.79 19.00 -10.27
C THR A 200 -9.76 20.17 -10.22
N GLY A 201 -9.75 20.93 -9.13
CA GLY A 201 -10.53 22.17 -9.00
C GLY A 201 -11.96 21.97 -8.46
N PHE A 202 -12.21 20.88 -7.73
CA PHE A 202 -13.45 20.59 -7.00
C PHE A 202 -13.36 20.99 -5.54
#